data_f99b61121b767c3dab9c456fee428571
#
_entry.id   f99b61121b767c3dab9c456fee428571
#
_cell.length_a   1.000
_cell.length_b   1.000
_cell.length_c   1.000
_cell.angle_alpha   90.00
_cell.angle_beta   90.00
_cell.angle_gamma   90.00
#
_symmetry.space_group_name_H-M   'P 1'
#
loop_
_entity.id
_entity.type
_entity.pdbx_description
1 polymer ?
#
loop_
_entity_poly.entity_id
_entity_poly.type
_entity_poly.pdbx_seq_one_letter_code
_entity_poly.pdbx_strand_id
1 'polypeptide(L)' 'MNAADEGRIPSPILDEAAEWLVRLQDSGCTDDTRQACAQWRQRSPQHAHAWERAERLLQCLGRT' A
#
# COMPACT_ATOMS: atom_id res chain seq x y z
N MET A 1 -18.77 0.25 19.82
CA MET A 1 -17.74 0.28 18.79
C MET A 1 -16.64 -0.68 19.11
N ASN A 2 -16.18 -1.43 18.16
CA ASN A 2 -15.20 -2.47 18.38
C ASN A 2 -13.78 -1.96 18.16
N ALA A 3 -12.87 -2.41 19.01
CA ALA A 3 -11.47 -2.11 18.83
C ALA A 3 -10.96 -2.65 17.48
N ALA A 4 -11.56 -3.72 17.02
CA ALA A 4 -11.19 -4.31 15.74
C ALA A 4 -11.43 -3.35 14.56
N ASP A 5 -12.44 -2.52 14.69
CA ASP A 5 -12.73 -1.55 13.62
C ASP A 5 -11.67 -0.46 13.56
N GLU A 6 -11.10 -0.11 14.71
CA GLU A 6 -10.10 0.93 14.75
C GLU A 6 -8.79 0.48 14.12
N GLY A 7 -8.46 -0.79 14.26
CA GLY A 7 -7.24 -1.31 13.68
C GLY A 7 -7.40 -1.84 12.27
N ARG A 8 -8.62 -1.79 11.75
CA ARG A 8 -8.90 -2.35 10.43
C ARG A 8 -8.71 -1.29 9.36
N ILE A 9 -7.97 -1.65 8.32
CA ILE A 9 -7.79 -0.78 7.18
C ILE A 9 -8.95 -0.99 6.22
N PRO A 10 -9.62 0.10 5.78
CA PRO A 10 -10.73 -0.04 4.82
C PRO A 10 -10.29 -0.76 3.54
N SER A 11 -11.15 -1.61 3.01
CA SER A 11 -10.87 -2.37 1.81
C SER A 11 -10.46 -1.50 0.62
N PRO A 12 -11.12 -0.35 0.36
CA PRO A 12 -10.69 0.49 -0.75
C PRO A 12 -9.24 0.94 -0.63
N ILE A 13 -8.77 1.21 0.58
CA ILE A 13 -7.39 1.64 0.79
C ILE A 13 -6.43 0.47 0.53
N LEU A 14 -6.80 -0.72 0.97
CA LEU A 14 -5.99 -1.90 0.72
C LEU A 14 -5.90 -2.20 -0.78
N ASP A 15 -7.02 -2.04 -1.48
CA ASP A 15 -7.06 -2.24 -2.91
C ASP A 15 -6.14 -1.25 -3.63
N GLU A 16 -6.14 0.00 -3.19
CA GLU A 16 -5.27 1.00 -3.77
C GLU A 16 -3.80 0.69 -3.51
N ALA A 17 -3.49 0.20 -2.31
CA ALA A 17 -2.12 -0.18 -2.00
C ALA A 17 -1.64 -1.29 -2.93
N ALA A 18 -2.49 -2.26 -3.20
CA ALA A 18 -2.16 -3.35 -4.11
C ALA A 18 -1.91 -2.82 -5.52
N GLU A 19 -2.73 -1.88 -5.96
CA GLU A 19 -2.55 -1.27 -7.27
C GLU A 19 -1.22 -0.54 -7.36
N TRP A 20 -0.84 0.19 -6.32
CA TRP A 20 0.43 0.89 -6.30
C TRP A 20 1.59 -0.10 -6.38
N LEU A 21 1.48 -1.23 -5.68
CA LEU A 21 2.52 -2.25 -5.75
C LEU A 21 2.72 -2.74 -7.17
N VAL A 22 1.61 -3.03 -7.87
CA VAL A 22 1.69 -3.48 -9.25
C VAL A 22 2.37 -2.43 -10.12
N ARG A 23 1.98 -1.18 -9.96
CA ARG A 23 2.55 -0.09 -10.76
C ARG A 23 4.04 0.08 -10.51
N LEU A 24 4.45 -0.04 -9.25
CA LEU A 24 5.87 0.14 -8.91
C LEU A 24 6.73 -1.01 -9.37
N GLN A 25 6.14 -2.18 -9.57
CA GLN A 25 6.88 -3.33 -10.07
C GLN A 25 6.95 -3.36 -11.59
N ASP A 26 6.14 -2.55 -12.24
CA ASP A 26 6.14 -2.47 -13.69
C ASP A 26 7.47 -1.87 -14.15
N SER A 27 8.05 -2.47 -15.17
CA SER A 27 9.32 -2.00 -15.72
C SER A 27 9.23 -0.57 -16.27
N GLY A 28 8.01 -0.12 -16.57
CA GLY A 28 7.78 1.26 -17.02
C GLY A 28 7.59 2.25 -15.91
N CYS A 29 7.82 1.85 -14.66
CA CYS A 29 7.62 2.74 -13.52
C CYS A 29 8.57 3.95 -13.60
N THR A 30 8.01 5.14 -13.41
CA THR A 30 8.78 6.38 -13.44
C THR A 30 8.89 6.98 -12.04
N ASP A 31 9.75 8.01 -11.92
CA ASP A 31 9.88 8.73 -10.66
C ASP A 31 8.56 9.40 -10.28
N ASP A 32 7.81 9.88 -11.28
CA ASP A 32 6.51 10.48 -11.04
C ASP A 32 5.57 9.49 -10.34
N THR A 33 5.58 8.25 -10.79
CA THR A 33 4.77 7.21 -10.17
C THR A 33 5.18 6.98 -8.72
N ARG A 34 6.47 6.97 -8.47
CA ARG A 34 6.98 6.78 -7.10
C ARG A 34 6.59 7.92 -6.20
N GLN A 35 6.68 9.14 -6.70
CA GLN A 35 6.29 10.31 -5.93
C GLN A 35 4.80 10.32 -5.63
N ALA A 36 4.00 9.95 -6.62
CA ALA A 36 2.56 9.86 -6.44
C ALA A 36 2.22 8.85 -5.35
N CYS A 37 2.91 7.71 -5.34
CA CYS A 37 2.72 6.71 -4.32
C CYS A 37 3.10 7.24 -2.93
N ALA A 38 4.21 7.96 -2.86
CA ALA A 38 4.66 8.54 -1.59
C ALA A 38 3.63 9.53 -1.04
N GLN A 39 3.04 10.34 -1.92
CA GLN A 39 2.00 11.27 -1.51
C GLN A 39 0.75 10.54 -1.06
N TRP A 40 0.40 9.47 -1.75
CA TRP A 40 -0.73 8.64 -1.36
C TRP A 40 -0.55 8.08 0.05
N ARG A 41 0.65 7.62 0.35
CA ARG A 41 0.95 7.05 1.66
C ARG A 41 0.81 8.08 2.78
N GLN A 42 0.99 9.35 2.45
CA GLN A 42 0.95 10.41 3.44
C GLN A 42 -0.45 10.97 3.66
N ARG A 43 -1.44 10.47 2.93
CA ARG A 43 -2.80 10.97 3.05
C ARG A 43 -3.39 10.73 4.42
N SER A 44 -3.10 9.60 5.02
CA SER A 44 -3.58 9.27 6.35
C SER A 44 -2.76 8.13 6.91
N PRO A 45 -2.79 7.94 8.24
CA PRO A 45 -2.13 6.78 8.86
C PRO A 45 -2.63 5.46 8.29
N GLN A 46 -3.89 5.38 7.91
CA GLN A 46 -4.44 4.16 7.34
C GLN A 46 -3.80 3.84 6.00
N HIS A 47 -3.55 4.85 5.18
CA HIS A 47 -2.86 4.65 3.91
C HIS A 47 -1.44 4.13 4.13
N ALA A 48 -0.74 4.71 5.09
CA ALA A 48 0.62 4.27 5.40
C ALA A 48 0.62 2.83 5.89
N HIS A 49 -0.31 2.48 6.76
CA HIS A 49 -0.41 1.11 7.28
C HIS A 49 -0.74 0.12 6.17
N ALA A 50 -1.64 0.51 5.27
CA ALA A 50 -1.99 -0.34 4.14
C ALA A 50 -0.77 -0.61 3.27
N TRP A 51 0.03 0.42 3.03
CA TRP A 51 1.24 0.27 2.24
C TRP A 51 2.24 -0.65 2.91
N GLU A 52 2.48 -0.48 4.19
CA GLU A 52 3.39 -1.34 4.93
C GLU A 52 2.94 -2.80 4.86
N ARG A 53 1.64 -3.01 4.98
CA ARG A 53 1.08 -4.33 4.94
C ARG A 53 1.27 -4.97 3.56
N ALA A 54 1.05 -4.17 2.52
CA ALA A 54 1.23 -4.64 1.15
C ALA A 54 2.68 -5.00 0.88
N GLU A 55 3.61 -4.17 1.34
CA GLU A 55 5.03 -4.44 1.18
C GLU A 55 5.44 -5.72 1.90
N ARG A 56 4.89 -5.92 3.09
CA ARG A 56 5.20 -7.11 3.86
C ARG A 56 4.75 -8.37 3.15
N LEU A 57 3.56 -8.33 2.57
CA LEU A 57 3.05 -9.46 1.81
C LEU A 57 3.92 -9.74 0.60
N LEU A 58 4.35 -8.69 -0.07
CA LEU A 58 5.22 -8.83 -1.23
C LEU A 58 6.54 -9.49 -0.85
N GLN A 59 7.12 -9.07 0.27
CA GLN A 59 8.36 -9.64 0.74
C GLN A 59 8.21 -11.11 1.07
N CYS A 60 7.09 -11.47 1.67
CA CYS A 60 6.81 -12.88 1.96
C CYS A 60 6.73 -13.71 0.71
N LEU A 61 6.05 -13.20 -0.31
CA LEU A 61 5.87 -13.94 -1.55
C LEU A 61 7.15 -14.01 -2.36
N GLY A 62 7.98 -12.98 -2.26
CA GLY A 62 9.21 -12.93 -3.02
C GLY A 62 10.35 -13.73 -2.42
N ARG A 63 10.11 -14.37 -1.30
CA ARG A 63 11.16 -15.06 -0.57
C ARG A 63 11.23 -16.54 -0.81
N THR A 64 10.72 -17.01 -1.81
CA THR A 64 10.77 -18.46 -2.06
C THR A 64 12.15 -18.94 -2.40
#